data_112a03b19b95e3741305cdd2371d3423
#
_entry.id   112a03b19b95e3741305cdd2371d3423
#
_cell.length_a   1.000
_cell.length_b   1.000
_cell.length_c   1.000
_cell.angle_alpha   90.00
_cell.angle_beta   90.00
_cell.angle_gamma   90.00
#
_symmetry.space_group_name_H-M   'P 1'
#
loop_
_entity.id
_entity.type
_entity.pdbx_description
1 polymer ?
#
loop_
_entity_poly.entity_id
_entity_poly.type
_entity_poly.pdbx_seq_one_letter_code
_entity_poly.pdbx_strand_id
1 'polypeptide(L)'
;EICKIPYKLMRIYDLPNDVDLKKTKAVFCSYFFKWSSEKNLKTAKKYGFKTLNKPAEGTFRNYVGIDEKINRIHQYIKLLKFGYGRGTDHACEDIKNKKITRKKGIFLVKKFDRVYLSNYFILDFIKFIGINKKTFSQVLKRFTNKKIWKRNKKSLILVNDIK
;
A
#
# COMPACT_ATOMS: atom_id res chain seq x y z
N GLU A 1 24.13 10.74 -2.74
CA GLU A 1 23.85 12.19 -2.84
C GLU A 1 22.44 12.43 -2.34
N ILE A 2 22.35 13.16 -1.22
CA ILE A 2 21.06 13.63 -0.69
C ILE A 2 20.57 14.72 -1.64
N CYS A 3 19.36 14.55 -2.16
CA CYS A 3 18.72 15.51 -3.05
C CYS A 3 18.71 16.90 -2.37
N LYS A 4 19.47 17.86 -2.92
CA LYS A 4 19.55 19.22 -2.38
C LYS A 4 18.28 19.99 -2.75
N ILE A 5 17.21 19.75 -1.97
CA ILE A 5 15.98 20.53 -2.10
C ILE A 5 16.19 21.87 -1.42
N PRO A 6 15.98 23.01 -2.09
CA PRO A 6 16.09 24.31 -1.45
C PRO A 6 15.15 24.43 -0.26
N TYR A 7 15.66 24.92 0.88
CA TYR A 7 14.87 25.07 2.13
C TYR A 7 13.53 25.81 1.90
N LYS A 8 13.54 26.84 1.04
CA LYS A 8 12.32 27.58 0.65
C LYS A 8 11.17 26.67 0.20
N LEU A 9 11.47 25.57 -0.51
CA LEU A 9 10.46 24.59 -0.96
C LEU A 9 10.04 23.62 0.13
N MET A 10 10.89 23.43 1.17
CA MET A 10 10.60 22.54 2.29
C MET A 10 9.83 23.23 3.41
N ARG A 11 9.87 24.57 3.45
CA ARG A 11 9.25 25.37 4.52
C ARG A 11 7.75 25.08 4.75
N ILE A 12 7.04 24.68 3.72
CA ILE A 12 5.61 24.31 3.84
C ILE A 12 5.37 23.05 4.69
N TYR A 13 6.42 22.26 4.94
CA TYR A 13 6.37 21.06 5.78
C TYR A 13 6.91 21.30 7.18
N ASP A 14 7.44 22.49 7.47
CA ASP A 14 7.91 22.83 8.80
C ASP A 14 6.72 23.02 9.74
N LEU A 15 6.92 22.64 11.00
CA LEU A 15 5.97 22.98 12.04
C LEU A 15 5.96 24.50 12.22
N PRO A 16 4.78 25.13 12.36
CA PRO A 16 4.70 26.55 12.70
C PRO A 16 5.49 26.85 13.99
N ASN A 17 6.20 27.99 14.03
CA ASN A 17 7.04 28.36 15.17
C ASN A 17 6.26 28.60 16.48
N ASP A 18 4.95 28.83 16.36
CA ASP A 18 4.02 29.07 17.46
C ASP A 18 3.44 27.78 18.07
N VAL A 19 3.78 26.60 17.50
CA VAL A 19 3.32 25.33 18.04
C VAL A 19 4.14 24.95 19.28
N ASP A 20 3.51 25.06 20.43
CA ASP A 20 4.08 24.53 21.68
C ASP A 20 3.91 23.01 21.75
N LEU A 21 4.93 22.29 21.31
CA LEU A 21 4.93 20.82 21.30
C LEU A 21 4.78 20.19 22.69
N LYS A 22 5.09 20.94 23.77
CA LYS A 22 4.90 20.46 25.15
C LYS A 22 3.42 20.46 25.55
N LYS A 23 2.64 21.35 24.97
CA LYS A 23 1.19 21.45 25.22
C LYS A 23 0.34 20.75 24.16
N THR A 24 0.94 20.37 23.01
CA THR A 24 0.24 19.72 21.90
C THR A 24 0.33 18.20 22.02
N LYS A 25 -0.81 17.52 21.99
CA LYS A 25 -0.90 16.05 21.97
C LYS A 25 -1.41 15.57 20.63
N ALA A 26 -0.62 14.74 19.94
CA ALA A 26 -1.09 14.03 18.74
C ALA A 26 -1.89 12.78 19.14
N VAL A 27 -3.10 12.64 18.64
CA VAL A 27 -3.96 11.49 18.91
C VAL A 27 -4.52 10.92 17.61
N PHE A 28 -4.67 9.60 17.56
CA PHE A 28 -5.36 8.97 16.43
C PHE A 28 -6.88 9.08 16.62
N CYS A 29 -7.59 9.71 15.68
CA CYS A 29 -9.05 9.81 15.73
C CYS A 29 -9.74 8.44 15.86
N SER A 30 -9.15 7.39 15.32
CA SER A 30 -9.66 6.02 15.43
C SER A 30 -9.65 5.44 16.85
N TYR A 31 -8.97 6.08 17.79
CA TYR A 31 -9.07 5.74 19.21
C TYR A 31 -10.44 6.13 19.79
N PHE A 32 -10.99 7.25 19.35
CA PHE A 32 -12.28 7.78 19.82
C PHE A 32 -13.44 7.35 18.92
N PHE A 33 -13.20 7.22 17.63
CA PHE A 33 -14.23 6.96 16.61
C PHE A 33 -13.94 5.67 15.85
N LYS A 34 -14.96 4.85 15.68
CA LYS A 34 -14.85 3.62 14.91
C LYS A 34 -14.52 3.92 13.45
N TRP A 35 -13.31 3.58 13.03
CA TRP A 35 -12.86 3.71 11.65
C TRP A 35 -13.54 2.68 10.75
N SER A 36 -14.01 3.12 9.58
CA SER A 36 -14.55 2.25 8.53
C SER A 36 -14.32 2.88 7.16
N SER A 37 -13.47 2.27 6.35
CA SER A 37 -13.21 2.73 4.97
C SER A 37 -14.47 2.80 4.13
N GLU A 38 -15.45 1.91 4.36
CA GLU A 38 -16.71 1.92 3.62
C GLU A 38 -17.60 3.11 4.01
N LYS A 39 -17.70 3.43 5.30
CA LYS A 39 -18.44 4.62 5.74
C LYS A 39 -17.80 5.87 5.15
N ASN A 40 -16.46 5.95 5.17
CA ASN A 40 -15.73 7.06 4.57
C ASN A 40 -15.98 7.15 3.07
N LEU A 41 -15.95 6.02 2.34
CA LEU A 41 -16.28 5.96 0.92
C LEU A 41 -17.72 6.44 0.65
N LYS A 42 -18.69 5.97 1.45
CA LYS A 42 -20.09 6.39 1.32
C LYS A 42 -20.25 7.90 1.49
N THR A 43 -19.55 8.47 2.47
CA THR A 43 -19.53 9.92 2.68
C THR A 43 -18.84 10.64 1.51
N ALA A 44 -17.65 10.22 1.12
CA ALA A 44 -16.90 10.83 0.02
C ALA A 44 -17.68 10.84 -1.31
N LYS A 45 -18.42 9.75 -1.60
CA LYS A 45 -19.29 9.67 -2.80
C LYS A 45 -20.39 10.72 -2.81
N LYS A 46 -20.93 11.10 -1.65
CA LYS A 46 -21.92 12.19 -1.57
C LYS A 46 -21.35 13.53 -2.01
N TYR A 47 -20.04 13.71 -1.89
CA TYR A 47 -19.30 14.92 -2.29
C TYR A 47 -18.57 14.75 -3.63
N GLY A 48 -18.99 13.80 -4.47
CA GLY A 48 -18.49 13.66 -5.84
C GLY A 48 -17.26 12.76 -6.02
N PHE A 49 -16.80 12.04 -4.98
CA PHE A 49 -15.69 11.12 -5.12
C PHE A 49 -16.04 9.98 -6.09
N LYS A 50 -15.17 9.77 -7.09
CA LYS A 50 -15.31 8.71 -8.10
C LYS A 50 -14.36 7.55 -7.79
N THR A 51 -14.86 6.33 -7.93
CA THR A 51 -14.07 5.11 -7.80
C THR A 51 -13.53 4.65 -9.15
N LEU A 52 -12.52 3.78 -9.15
CA LEU A 52 -12.10 3.07 -10.36
C LEU A 52 -13.21 2.11 -10.82
N ASN A 53 -13.26 1.83 -12.12
CA ASN A 53 -14.18 0.84 -12.70
C ASN A 53 -13.83 -0.61 -12.30
N LYS A 54 -12.57 -0.87 -11.95
CA LYS A 54 -12.06 -2.18 -11.54
C LYS A 54 -11.28 -2.04 -10.22
N PRO A 55 -11.10 -3.14 -9.45
CA PRO A 55 -10.21 -3.13 -8.31
C PRO A 55 -8.80 -2.65 -8.68
N ALA A 56 -8.18 -1.86 -7.80
CA ALA A 56 -6.79 -1.48 -7.96
C ALA A 56 -5.88 -2.72 -7.85
N GLU A 57 -4.77 -2.73 -8.57
CA GLU A 57 -3.81 -3.85 -8.54
C GLU A 57 -3.27 -4.05 -7.12
N GLY A 58 -3.25 -5.30 -6.66
CA GLY A 58 -2.82 -5.68 -5.32
C GLY A 58 -3.88 -5.55 -4.21
N THR A 59 -5.14 -5.25 -4.59
CA THR A 59 -6.28 -5.22 -3.66
C THR A 59 -7.58 -5.54 -4.39
N PHE A 60 -8.62 -5.89 -3.64
CA PHE A 60 -9.97 -6.08 -4.17
C PHE A 60 -10.83 -4.81 -4.12
N ARG A 61 -10.28 -3.70 -3.60
CA ARG A 61 -10.98 -2.40 -3.51
C ARG A 61 -10.68 -1.53 -4.73
N ASN A 62 -11.67 -0.82 -5.21
CA ASN A 62 -11.57 0.08 -6.37
C ASN A 62 -11.54 1.58 -6.00
N TYR A 63 -11.30 1.88 -4.73
CA TYR A 63 -11.32 3.26 -4.20
C TYR A 63 -10.07 3.60 -3.37
N VAL A 64 -8.98 2.88 -3.60
CA VAL A 64 -7.71 3.08 -2.88
C VAL A 64 -6.56 3.21 -3.86
N GLY A 65 -5.55 4.01 -3.50
CA GLY A 65 -4.38 4.24 -4.34
C GLY A 65 -4.72 4.86 -5.70
N ILE A 66 -5.66 5.80 -5.72
CA ILE A 66 -6.14 6.46 -6.96
C ILE A 66 -5.30 7.68 -7.29
N ASP A 67 -4.80 8.34 -6.28
CA ASP A 67 -4.12 9.62 -6.31
C ASP A 67 -2.67 9.53 -6.81
N GLU A 68 -2.02 8.38 -6.66
CA GLU A 68 -0.63 8.23 -7.07
C GLU A 68 -0.25 6.77 -7.42
N LYS A 69 0.70 6.61 -8.36
CA LYS A 69 1.13 5.30 -8.85
C LYS A 69 2.23 4.65 -8.00
N ILE A 70 3.00 5.45 -7.26
CA ILE A 70 4.09 4.97 -6.39
C ILE A 70 3.57 4.02 -5.31
N ASN A 71 2.34 4.24 -4.83
CA ASN A 71 1.68 3.38 -3.87
C ASN A 71 1.72 1.90 -4.28
N ARG A 72 1.49 1.59 -5.55
CA ARG A 72 1.53 0.21 -6.01
C ARG A 72 2.91 -0.42 -5.89
N ILE A 73 3.96 0.34 -6.19
CA ILE A 73 5.36 -0.09 -6.01
C ILE A 73 5.65 -0.34 -4.53
N HIS A 74 5.28 0.61 -3.68
CA HIS A 74 5.43 0.51 -2.23
C HIS A 74 4.75 -0.75 -1.67
N GLN A 75 3.49 -0.99 -2.03
CA GLN A 75 2.73 -2.15 -1.56
C GLN A 75 3.31 -3.47 -2.08
N TYR A 76 3.88 -3.49 -3.29
CA TYR A 76 4.56 -4.67 -3.81
C TYR A 76 5.87 -4.95 -3.06
N ILE A 77 6.67 -3.93 -2.76
CA ILE A 77 7.88 -4.08 -1.94
C ILE A 77 7.51 -4.55 -0.52
N LYS A 78 6.43 -4.03 0.06
CA LYS A 78 5.88 -4.51 1.33
C LYS A 78 5.56 -6.01 1.27
N LEU A 79 4.88 -6.46 0.21
CA LEU A 79 4.57 -7.87 -0.02
C LEU A 79 5.84 -8.73 -0.06
N LEU A 80 6.87 -8.32 -0.81
CA LEU A 80 8.15 -9.04 -0.89
C LEU A 80 8.88 -9.09 0.46
N LYS A 81 8.80 -8.03 1.24
CA LYS A 81 9.51 -7.88 2.51
C LYS A 81 8.83 -8.63 3.66
N PHE A 82 7.50 -8.58 3.73
CA PHE A 82 6.72 -9.07 4.87
C PHE A 82 5.79 -10.24 4.54
N GLY A 83 5.62 -10.61 3.27
CA GLY A 83 4.77 -11.73 2.85
C GLY A 83 3.29 -11.40 2.74
N TYR A 84 2.90 -10.16 2.97
CA TYR A 84 1.51 -9.69 2.82
C TYR A 84 1.47 -8.27 2.25
N GLY A 85 0.46 -8.00 1.48
CA GLY A 85 0.28 -6.71 0.80
C GLY A 85 -1.00 -6.00 1.24
N ARG A 86 -1.48 -5.11 0.38
CA ARG A 86 -2.64 -4.24 0.66
C ARG A 86 -3.96 -5.01 0.75
N GLY A 87 -4.10 -6.07 -0.06
CA GLY A 87 -5.29 -6.93 -0.01
C GLY A 87 -5.48 -7.59 1.34
N THR A 88 -4.39 -8.01 1.99
CA THR A 88 -4.42 -8.56 3.36
C THR A 88 -4.89 -7.52 4.38
N ASP A 89 -4.35 -6.28 4.33
CA ASP A 89 -4.79 -5.20 5.24
C ASP A 89 -6.30 -4.97 5.13
N HIS A 90 -6.81 -4.91 3.90
CA HIS A 90 -8.23 -4.68 3.63
C HIS A 90 -9.11 -5.86 4.08
N ALA A 91 -8.65 -7.10 3.86
CA ALA A 91 -9.37 -8.28 4.33
C ALA A 91 -9.45 -8.33 5.87
N CYS A 92 -8.34 -8.01 6.54
CA CYS A 92 -8.31 -7.92 8.01
C CYS A 92 -9.27 -6.84 8.55
N GLU A 93 -9.31 -5.66 7.90
CA GLU A 93 -10.26 -4.60 8.25
C GLU A 93 -11.70 -5.06 8.08
N ASP A 94 -12.02 -5.72 6.96
CA ASP A 94 -13.39 -6.17 6.68
C ASP A 94 -13.82 -7.31 7.61
N ILE A 95 -12.91 -8.22 7.99
CA ILE A 95 -13.16 -9.26 9.00
C ILE A 95 -13.39 -8.63 10.38
N LYS A 96 -12.50 -7.70 10.79
CA LYS A 96 -12.63 -6.97 12.07
C LYS A 96 -13.96 -6.22 12.17
N ASN A 97 -14.41 -5.66 11.06
CA ASN A 97 -15.69 -4.96 10.97
C ASN A 97 -16.89 -5.91 10.75
N LYS A 98 -16.69 -7.23 10.81
CA LYS A 98 -17.73 -8.27 10.61
C LYS A 98 -18.45 -8.20 9.26
N LYS A 99 -17.81 -7.68 8.22
CA LYS A 99 -18.38 -7.57 6.86
C LYS A 99 -18.20 -8.83 6.04
N ILE A 100 -17.08 -9.52 6.26
CA ILE A 100 -16.77 -10.78 5.59
C ILE A 100 -16.30 -11.81 6.61
N THR A 101 -16.50 -13.08 6.28
CA THR A 101 -15.95 -14.19 7.06
C THR A 101 -14.46 -14.35 6.79
N ARG A 102 -13.71 -15.00 7.70
CA ARG A 102 -12.31 -15.35 7.49
C ARG A 102 -12.11 -16.14 6.18
N LYS A 103 -12.99 -17.12 5.88
CA LYS A 103 -12.95 -17.90 4.63
C LYS A 103 -13.00 -17.01 3.39
N LYS A 104 -13.91 -16.03 3.36
CA LYS A 104 -14.00 -15.05 2.28
C LYS A 104 -12.76 -14.17 2.21
N GLY A 105 -12.23 -13.73 3.36
CA GLY A 105 -10.99 -12.94 3.44
C GLY A 105 -9.81 -13.68 2.83
N ILE A 106 -9.61 -14.96 3.18
CA ILE A 106 -8.55 -15.82 2.62
C ILE A 106 -8.68 -15.91 1.10
N PHE A 107 -9.88 -16.15 0.59
CA PHE A 107 -10.13 -16.19 -0.86
C PHE A 107 -9.73 -14.88 -1.55
N LEU A 108 -10.14 -13.73 -1.00
CA LEU A 108 -9.81 -12.42 -1.56
C LEU A 108 -8.29 -12.13 -1.53
N VAL A 109 -7.62 -12.47 -0.44
CA VAL A 109 -6.16 -12.32 -0.33
C VAL A 109 -5.45 -13.17 -1.37
N LYS A 110 -5.80 -14.46 -1.51
CA LYS A 110 -5.20 -15.34 -2.52
C LYS A 110 -5.40 -14.82 -3.94
N LYS A 111 -6.56 -14.24 -4.23
CA LYS A 111 -6.91 -13.73 -5.56
C LYS A 111 -6.25 -12.39 -5.90
N PHE A 112 -6.16 -11.46 -4.96
CA PHE A 112 -5.85 -10.06 -5.25
C PHE A 112 -4.53 -9.58 -4.64
N ASP A 113 -4.09 -10.13 -3.52
CA ASP A 113 -2.93 -9.61 -2.80
C ASP A 113 -1.60 -10.05 -3.42
N ARG A 114 -1.56 -11.27 -3.94
CA ARG A 114 -0.33 -11.92 -4.47
C ARG A 114 -0.13 -11.70 -5.96
N VAL A 115 -0.64 -10.62 -6.49
CA VAL A 115 -0.48 -10.27 -7.90
C VAL A 115 0.89 -9.64 -8.12
N TYR A 116 1.62 -10.14 -9.12
CA TYR A 116 2.88 -9.53 -9.55
C TYR A 116 2.64 -8.11 -10.04
N LEU A 117 3.66 -7.28 -9.82
CA LEU A 117 3.63 -5.92 -10.31
C LEU A 117 3.58 -5.90 -11.85
N SER A 118 2.58 -5.23 -12.40
CA SER A 118 2.43 -5.14 -13.85
C SER A 118 3.53 -4.29 -14.48
N ASN A 119 3.83 -4.57 -15.75
CA ASN A 119 4.81 -3.78 -16.51
C ASN A 119 4.42 -2.31 -16.61
N TYR A 120 3.14 -1.97 -16.56
CA TYR A 120 2.67 -0.60 -16.55
C TYR A 120 3.27 0.19 -15.38
N PHE A 121 3.15 -0.31 -14.15
CA PHE A 121 3.72 0.36 -12.98
C PHE A 121 5.25 0.31 -12.97
N ILE A 122 5.86 -0.80 -13.41
CA ILE A 122 7.32 -0.92 -13.46
C ILE A 122 7.92 0.12 -14.41
N LEU A 123 7.41 0.23 -15.63
CA LEU A 123 7.94 1.12 -16.65
C LEU A 123 7.76 2.59 -16.27
N ASP A 124 6.59 2.94 -15.76
CA ASP A 124 6.30 4.29 -15.29
C ASP A 124 7.23 4.70 -14.13
N PHE A 125 7.42 3.83 -13.16
CA PHE A 125 8.26 4.09 -12.00
C PHE A 125 9.74 4.20 -12.35
N ILE A 126 10.30 3.26 -13.12
CA ILE A 126 11.72 3.31 -13.49
C ILE A 126 12.03 4.54 -14.36
N LYS A 127 11.11 4.97 -15.21
CA LYS A 127 11.21 6.21 -15.98
C LYS A 127 11.22 7.42 -15.03
N PHE A 128 10.30 7.47 -14.08
CA PHE A 128 10.17 8.55 -13.11
C PHE A 128 11.44 8.76 -12.27
N ILE A 129 12.04 7.67 -11.77
CA ILE A 129 13.23 7.75 -10.91
C ILE A 129 14.56 7.66 -11.68
N GLY A 130 14.52 7.53 -13.01
CA GLY A 130 15.72 7.52 -13.86
C GLY A 130 16.61 6.28 -13.73
N ILE A 131 16.05 5.09 -13.45
CA ILE A 131 16.81 3.85 -13.39
C ILE A 131 16.38 2.86 -14.48
N ASN A 132 17.22 1.84 -14.73
CA ASN A 132 16.87 0.77 -15.67
C ASN A 132 16.21 -0.45 -14.99
N LYS A 133 15.61 -1.33 -15.79
CA LYS A 133 14.94 -2.55 -15.30
C LYS A 133 15.86 -3.47 -14.50
N LYS A 134 17.14 -3.56 -14.87
CA LYS A 134 18.13 -4.41 -14.18
C LYS A 134 18.35 -3.93 -12.76
N THR A 135 18.57 -2.64 -12.57
CA THR A 135 18.71 -2.00 -11.25
C THR A 135 17.46 -2.21 -10.42
N PHE A 136 16.27 -1.94 -10.98
CA PHE A 136 15.01 -2.16 -10.27
C PHE A 136 14.83 -3.62 -9.83
N SER A 137 15.14 -4.59 -10.71
CA SER A 137 15.09 -6.01 -10.37
C SER A 137 16.06 -6.39 -9.25
N GLN A 138 17.26 -5.80 -9.21
CA GLN A 138 18.21 -6.00 -8.11
C GLN A 138 17.67 -5.47 -6.79
N VAL A 139 17.04 -4.31 -6.80
CA VAL A 139 16.37 -3.73 -5.62
C VAL A 139 15.26 -4.66 -5.11
N LEU A 140 14.37 -5.15 -5.99
CA LEU A 140 13.31 -6.08 -5.60
C LEU A 140 13.89 -7.38 -4.99
N LYS A 141 14.98 -7.94 -5.57
CA LYS A 141 15.67 -9.12 -5.01
C LYS A 141 16.22 -8.83 -3.61
N ARG A 142 16.81 -7.64 -3.39
CA ARG A 142 17.35 -7.22 -2.09
C ARG A 142 16.25 -7.13 -1.02
N PHE A 143 15.07 -6.64 -1.39
CA PHE A 143 13.93 -6.52 -0.47
C PHE A 143 13.16 -7.83 -0.28
N THR A 144 13.34 -8.82 -1.16
CA THR A 144 12.66 -10.11 -1.01
C THR A 144 13.21 -10.88 0.19
N ASN A 145 12.36 -11.10 1.18
CA ASN A 145 12.73 -11.81 2.40
C ASN A 145 12.82 -13.32 2.14
N LYS A 146 14.04 -13.86 2.12
CA LYS A 146 14.31 -15.28 1.83
C LYS A 146 13.76 -16.24 2.89
N LYS A 147 13.44 -15.78 4.10
CA LYS A 147 12.78 -16.61 5.13
C LYS A 147 11.29 -16.79 4.86
N ILE A 148 10.69 -15.87 4.13
CA ILE A 148 9.24 -15.84 3.83
C ILE A 148 8.97 -16.40 2.42
N TRP A 149 9.87 -16.14 1.46
CA TRP A 149 9.70 -16.53 0.08
C TRP A 149 10.71 -17.60 -0.33
N LYS A 150 10.20 -18.67 -0.94
CA LYS A 150 11.02 -19.65 -1.68
C LYS A 150 10.85 -19.43 -3.19
N ARG A 151 11.92 -19.59 -3.94
CA ARG A 151 11.87 -19.51 -5.39
C ARG A 151 11.57 -20.91 -5.96
N ASN A 152 10.46 -21.05 -6.65
CA ASN A 152 10.22 -22.17 -7.55
C ASN A 152 10.61 -21.75 -8.97
N LYS A 153 10.86 -22.70 -9.89
CA LYS A 153 11.43 -22.48 -11.25
C LYS A 153 10.95 -21.19 -11.95
N LYS A 154 9.70 -20.77 -11.78
CA LYS A 154 9.13 -19.58 -12.44
C LYS A 154 8.50 -18.54 -11.51
N SER A 155 8.40 -18.81 -10.19
CA SER A 155 7.62 -17.95 -9.27
C SER A 155 8.20 -17.88 -7.87
N LEU A 156 7.81 -16.86 -7.11
CA LEU A 156 8.02 -16.79 -5.67
C LEU A 156 6.81 -17.44 -4.98
N ILE A 157 7.08 -18.33 -4.02
CA ILE A 157 6.06 -19.01 -3.24
C ILE A 157 6.30 -18.69 -1.77
N LEU A 158 5.22 -18.44 -1.02
CA LEU A 158 5.32 -18.30 0.44
C LEU A 158 5.68 -19.65 1.08
N VAL A 159 6.62 -19.60 2.03
CA VAL A 159 7.03 -20.78 2.81
C VAL A 159 5.86 -21.28 3.64
N ASN A 160 5.14 -20.36 4.28
CA ASN A 160 3.92 -20.63 5.05
C ASN A 160 2.76 -19.86 4.43
N ASP A 161 1.89 -20.57 3.72
CA ASP A 161 0.69 -19.97 3.15
C ASP A 161 -0.45 -19.92 4.18
N ILE A 162 -1.33 -18.93 4.02
CA ILE A 162 -2.58 -18.83 4.80
C ILE A 162 -3.50 -20.01 4.45
N LYS A 163 -3.91 -20.71 5.49
CA LYS A 163 -4.88 -21.81 5.42
C LYS A 163 -6.29 -21.32 5.77
#